data_d482dfda393180338cf6a675352f2c37
#
_entry.id   d482dfda393180338cf6a675352f2c37
#
_cell.length_a   1.000
_cell.length_b   1.000
_cell.length_c   1.000
_cell.angle_alpha   90.00
_cell.angle_beta   90.00
_cell.angle_gamma   90.00
#
_symmetry.space_group_name_H-M   'P 1'
#
loop_
_entity.id
_entity.type
_entity.pdbx_description
1 polymer ?
#
loop_
_entity_poly.entity_id
_entity_poly.type
_entity_poly.pdbx_seq_one_letter_code
_entity_poly.pdbx_strand_id
1 'polypeptide(L)'
;MFGKNYIWHKVADHINELDFADNNIAVTEVKGKKICIARWNEQVFAFAYKCPHAGGILADGYIDALGNVVCPHHRYKYNMENGRNVSGEGYYLKHWPVEIKDEAVYVGMEESGGLFGWLK
;
A
#
# COMPACT_ATOMS: atom_id res chain seq x y z
N MET A 1 -4.49 21.48 -8.30
CA MET A 1 -4.74 21.58 -7.95
C MET A 1 -4.99 21.30 -7.10
N PHE A 2 -5.37 21.26 -6.90
CA PHE A 2 -5.76 20.87 -5.82
C PHE A 2 -5.41 19.52 -5.49
N GLY A 3 -4.21 19.05 -5.58
CA GLY A 3 -3.75 17.78 -5.12
C GLY A 3 -3.90 17.69 -3.63
N LYS A 4 -3.94 16.48 -3.11
CA LYS A 4 -3.94 16.28 -1.67
C LYS A 4 -2.58 16.64 -1.12
N ASN A 5 -2.57 17.12 0.11
CA ASN A 5 -1.31 17.36 0.80
C ASN A 5 -0.86 16.09 1.47
N TYR A 6 0.32 15.62 1.09
CA TYR A 6 0.90 14.42 1.66
C TYR A 6 2.05 14.77 2.57
N ILE A 7 2.18 14.03 3.65
CA ILE A 7 3.40 14.00 4.43
C ILE A 7 4.14 12.75 3.96
N TRP A 8 5.36 12.95 3.48
CA TRP A 8 6.15 11.87 2.91
C TRP A 8 7.01 11.24 3.99
N HIS A 9 6.80 9.95 4.22
CA HIS A 9 7.52 9.20 5.24
C HIS A 9 8.54 8.30 4.57
N LYS A 10 9.80 8.45 4.94
CA LYS A 10 10.83 7.58 4.41
C LYS A 10 10.70 6.21 5.07
N VAL A 11 10.56 5.16 4.26
CA VAL A 11 10.43 3.80 4.76
C VAL A 11 11.71 3.01 4.54
N ALA A 12 12.62 3.48 3.69
CA ALA A 12 13.90 2.81 3.46
C ALA A 12 14.84 3.79 2.77
N ASP A 13 16.14 3.63 3.01
CA ASP A 13 17.15 4.41 2.27
C ASP A 13 17.38 3.85 0.88
N HIS A 14 16.99 2.60 0.64
CA HIS A 14 17.08 1.97 -0.66
C HIS A 14 16.03 0.86 -0.69
N ILE A 15 15.50 0.60 -1.89
CA ILE A 15 14.47 -0.44 -2.03
C ILE A 15 14.95 -1.79 -1.54
N ASN A 16 16.24 -2.05 -1.62
CA ASN A 16 16.79 -3.33 -1.18
C ASN A 16 16.76 -3.52 0.33
N GLU A 17 16.50 -2.45 1.09
CA GLU A 17 16.37 -2.57 2.54
C GLU A 17 15.00 -3.08 2.95
N LEU A 18 14.02 -3.04 2.03
CA LEU A 18 12.72 -3.60 2.31
C LEU A 18 12.79 -5.11 2.16
N ASP A 19 12.19 -5.81 3.11
CA ASP A 19 12.30 -7.26 3.17
C ASP A 19 11.20 -7.91 2.35
N PHE A 20 11.37 -7.90 1.03
CA PHE A 20 10.38 -8.48 0.14
C PHE A 20 10.39 -10.00 0.25
N ALA A 21 9.23 -10.59 0.49
CA ALA A 21 9.06 -12.03 0.47
C ALA A 21 9.05 -12.52 -0.99
N ASP A 22 8.93 -13.82 -1.16
CA ASP A 22 8.93 -14.42 -2.50
C ASP A 22 7.78 -13.89 -3.36
N ASN A 23 6.70 -13.43 -2.74
CA ASN A 23 5.56 -12.88 -3.47
C ASN A 23 5.75 -11.41 -3.84
N ASN A 24 6.94 -10.83 -3.60
CA ASN A 24 7.26 -9.44 -3.91
C ASN A 24 6.49 -8.43 -3.05
N ILE A 25 6.07 -8.84 -1.86
CA ILE A 25 5.39 -7.96 -0.92
C ILE A 25 6.21 -7.91 0.36
N ALA A 26 6.49 -6.69 0.81
CA ALA A 26 7.16 -6.44 2.09
C ALA A 26 6.18 -5.76 3.02
N VAL A 27 6.40 -5.90 4.32
CA VAL A 27 5.61 -5.20 5.34
C VAL A 27 6.52 -4.19 6.00
N THR A 28 6.03 -2.97 6.16
CA THR A 28 6.76 -1.95 6.89
C THR A 28 5.79 -1.20 7.79
N GLU A 29 6.31 -0.33 8.64
CA GLU A 29 5.47 0.46 9.53
C GLU A 29 5.64 1.93 9.23
N VAL A 30 4.53 2.65 9.24
CA VAL A 30 4.54 4.09 9.16
C VAL A 30 3.65 4.60 10.28
N LYS A 31 4.23 5.36 11.21
CA LYS A 31 3.52 5.93 12.36
C LYS A 31 2.81 4.84 13.17
N GLY A 32 3.49 3.71 13.36
CA GLY A 32 2.95 2.61 14.14
C GLY A 32 1.94 1.74 13.42
N LYS A 33 1.71 2.01 12.14
CA LYS A 33 0.73 1.26 11.36
C LYS A 33 1.45 0.41 10.33
N LYS A 34 1.11 -0.87 10.29
CA LYS A 34 1.68 -1.76 9.29
C LYS A 34 1.04 -1.50 7.94
N ILE A 35 1.88 -1.44 6.91
CA ILE A 35 1.41 -1.32 5.53
C ILE A 35 2.21 -2.28 4.68
N CYS A 36 1.69 -2.59 3.49
CA CYS A 36 2.37 -3.41 2.51
C CYS A 36 3.06 -2.53 1.49
N ILE A 37 4.27 -2.92 1.11
CA ILE A 37 4.99 -2.34 -0.03
C ILE A 37 5.17 -3.48 -1.01
N ALA A 38 4.70 -3.30 -2.23
CA ALA A 38 4.81 -4.33 -3.26
C ALA A 38 5.60 -3.80 -4.43
N ARG A 39 6.35 -4.70 -5.07
CA ARG A 39 7.03 -4.36 -6.31
C ARG A 39 6.48 -5.24 -7.42
N TRP A 40 6.17 -4.62 -8.54
CA TRP A 40 5.62 -5.33 -9.68
C TRP A 40 5.88 -4.50 -10.92
N ASN A 41 6.39 -5.15 -11.97
CA ASN A 41 6.61 -4.50 -13.26
C ASN A 41 7.46 -3.24 -13.12
N GLU A 42 8.53 -3.31 -12.32
CA GLU A 42 9.47 -2.21 -12.08
C GLU A 42 8.83 -1.00 -11.42
N GLN A 43 7.70 -1.19 -10.77
CA GLN A 43 7.01 -0.15 -10.02
C GLN A 43 6.84 -0.61 -8.58
N VAL A 44 6.63 0.37 -7.69
CA VAL A 44 6.46 0.12 -6.27
C VAL A 44 5.13 0.71 -5.83
N PHE A 45 4.40 -0.07 -5.06
CA PHE A 45 3.06 0.31 -4.60
C PHE A 45 2.98 0.16 -3.09
N ALA A 46 2.12 0.97 -2.45
CA ALA A 46 1.88 0.87 -1.01
C ALA A 46 0.37 0.74 -0.78
N PHE A 47 -0.01 -0.23 0.05
CA PHE A 47 -1.43 -0.42 0.34
C PHE A 47 -1.61 -1.02 1.72
N ALA A 48 -2.85 -1.11 2.15
CA ALA A 48 -3.20 -1.53 3.50
C ALA A 48 -2.75 -2.97 3.75
N TYR A 49 -2.37 -3.22 4.98
CA TYR A 49 -1.91 -4.52 5.41
C TYR A 49 -3.06 -5.54 5.41
N LYS A 50 -4.27 -5.11 5.77
CA LYS A 50 -5.42 -5.98 5.87
C LYS A 50 -6.40 -5.76 4.74
N CYS A 51 -6.98 -6.86 4.27
CA CYS A 51 -8.03 -6.81 3.28
C CYS A 51 -9.27 -6.14 3.87
N PRO A 52 -9.90 -5.19 3.16
CA PRO A 52 -11.07 -4.49 3.71
C PRO A 52 -12.29 -5.40 3.89
N HIS A 53 -12.28 -6.56 3.26
CA HIS A 53 -13.40 -7.48 3.30
C HIS A 53 -13.48 -8.22 4.64
N ALA A 54 -12.44 -8.94 5.03
CA ALA A 54 -12.53 -9.79 6.22
C ALA A 54 -11.25 -9.74 7.05
N GLY A 55 -10.39 -8.76 6.81
CA GLY A 55 -9.18 -8.62 7.58
C GLY A 55 -8.10 -9.63 7.26
N GLY A 56 -8.19 -10.30 6.13
CA GLY A 56 -7.11 -11.18 5.69
C GLY A 56 -5.83 -10.37 5.47
N ILE A 57 -4.69 -11.01 5.68
CA ILE A 57 -3.41 -10.33 5.58
C ILE A 57 -2.97 -10.35 4.12
N LEU A 58 -2.94 -9.16 3.49
CA LEU A 58 -2.62 -9.09 2.07
C LEU A 58 -1.16 -9.46 1.79
N ALA A 59 -0.28 -9.28 2.77
CA ALA A 59 1.11 -9.70 2.61
C ALA A 59 1.25 -11.21 2.43
N ASP A 60 0.25 -11.97 2.85
CA ASP A 60 0.24 -13.44 2.69
C ASP A 60 -0.42 -13.86 1.38
N GLY A 61 -0.85 -12.93 0.57
CA GLY A 61 -1.45 -13.22 -0.72
C GLY A 61 -0.42 -13.26 -1.83
N TYR A 62 -0.83 -12.86 -3.03
CA TYR A 62 0.09 -12.82 -4.16
C TYR A 62 -0.35 -11.73 -5.13
N ILE A 63 0.52 -11.42 -6.08
CA ILE A 63 0.25 -10.40 -7.11
C ILE A 63 0.02 -11.16 -8.41
N ASP A 64 -1.10 -10.86 -9.08
CA ASP A 64 -1.38 -11.54 -10.35
C ASP A 64 -0.70 -10.83 -11.52
N ALA A 65 -0.87 -11.36 -12.71
CA ALA A 65 -0.16 -10.85 -13.89
C ALA A 65 -0.64 -9.47 -14.31
N LEU A 66 -1.77 -9.01 -13.80
CA LEU A 66 -2.34 -7.71 -14.18
C LEU A 66 -2.06 -6.63 -13.14
N GLY A 67 -1.28 -6.94 -12.10
CA GLY A 67 -0.95 -5.94 -11.09
C GLY A 67 -1.98 -5.83 -9.98
N ASN A 68 -2.72 -6.89 -9.74
CA ASN A 68 -3.68 -6.93 -8.64
C ASN A 68 -3.10 -7.74 -7.49
N VAL A 69 -3.31 -7.26 -6.26
CA VAL A 69 -2.99 -8.07 -5.09
C VAL A 69 -4.20 -8.92 -4.78
N VAL A 70 -3.96 -10.21 -4.52
CA VAL A 70 -5.02 -11.19 -4.29
C VAL A 70 -5.00 -11.59 -2.82
N CYS A 71 -6.10 -11.36 -2.13
CA CYS A 71 -6.23 -11.70 -0.72
C CYS A 71 -6.25 -13.22 -0.56
N PRO A 72 -5.53 -13.78 0.42
CA PRO A 72 -5.56 -15.23 0.63
C PRO A 72 -6.91 -15.74 1.09
N HIS A 73 -7.74 -14.86 1.67
CA HIS A 73 -9.09 -15.23 2.07
C HIS A 73 -10.05 -14.97 0.92
N HIS A 74 -10.65 -15.96 0.36
CA HIS A 74 -11.67 -15.89 -0.70
C HIS A 74 -11.16 -15.26 -2.00
N ARG A 75 -9.87 -14.94 -2.08
CA ARG A 75 -9.21 -14.48 -3.32
C ARG A 75 -9.81 -13.21 -3.92
N TYR A 76 -10.26 -12.29 -3.08
CA TYR A 76 -10.67 -10.97 -3.57
C TYR A 76 -9.45 -10.25 -4.13
N LYS A 77 -9.64 -9.56 -5.25
CA LYS A 77 -8.55 -8.93 -5.97
C LYS A 77 -8.70 -7.43 -5.95
N TYR A 78 -7.58 -6.74 -5.75
CA TYR A 78 -7.56 -5.28 -5.72
C TYR A 78 -6.41 -4.77 -6.58
N ASN A 79 -6.71 -3.78 -7.42
CA ASN A 79 -5.67 -3.12 -8.21
C ASN A 79 -4.74 -2.38 -7.25
N MET A 80 -3.43 -2.59 -7.37
CA MET A 80 -2.48 -2.00 -6.42
C MET A 80 -2.31 -0.51 -6.62
N GLU A 81 -2.58 -0.01 -7.81
CA GLU A 81 -2.37 1.40 -8.12
C GLU A 81 -3.52 2.26 -7.62
N ASN A 82 -4.76 1.80 -7.75
CA ASN A 82 -5.93 2.62 -7.44
C ASN A 82 -6.85 2.01 -6.38
N GLY A 83 -6.55 0.82 -5.87
CA GLY A 83 -7.33 0.20 -4.80
C GLY A 83 -8.65 -0.40 -5.23
N ARG A 84 -8.97 -0.38 -6.52
CA ARG A 84 -10.27 -0.86 -6.96
C ARG A 84 -10.37 -2.37 -6.84
N ASN A 85 -11.50 -2.83 -6.32
CA ASN A 85 -11.81 -4.24 -6.27
C ASN A 85 -12.18 -4.69 -7.67
N VAL A 86 -11.38 -5.61 -8.23
CA VAL A 86 -11.58 -6.03 -9.62
C VAL A 86 -12.26 -7.38 -9.69
N SER A 87 -12.55 -8.03 -8.56
CA SER A 87 -13.26 -9.31 -8.55
C SER A 87 -14.74 -9.14 -8.25
N GLY A 88 -15.22 -7.92 -8.10
CA GLY A 88 -16.65 -7.64 -8.16
C GLY A 88 -17.38 -7.57 -6.83
N GLU A 89 -16.68 -7.53 -5.70
CA GLU A 89 -17.34 -7.55 -4.40
C GLU A 89 -17.64 -6.17 -3.83
N GLY A 90 -17.12 -5.11 -4.44
CA GLY A 90 -17.49 -3.77 -4.04
C GLY A 90 -16.67 -3.14 -2.93
N TYR A 91 -15.65 -3.80 -2.43
CA TYR A 91 -14.76 -3.23 -1.42
C TYR A 91 -13.71 -2.35 -2.08
N TYR A 92 -12.99 -1.57 -1.28
CA TYR A 92 -11.97 -0.66 -1.79
C TYR A 92 -10.74 -0.76 -0.90
N LEU A 93 -9.59 -1.02 -1.51
CA LEU A 93 -8.34 -1.17 -0.77
C LEU A 93 -7.69 0.19 -0.59
N LYS A 94 -7.42 0.56 0.64
CA LYS A 94 -6.68 1.78 0.91
C LYS A 94 -5.26 1.66 0.39
N HIS A 95 -4.79 2.71 -0.25
CA HIS A 95 -3.46 2.72 -0.85
C HIS A 95 -2.87 4.13 -0.72
N TRP A 96 -1.57 4.24 -0.95
CA TRP A 96 -0.85 5.50 -0.81
C TRP A 96 0.17 5.63 -1.93
N PRO A 97 0.47 6.86 -2.36
CA PRO A 97 1.51 7.04 -3.37
C PRO A 97 2.90 6.72 -2.82
N VAL A 98 3.77 6.27 -3.70
CA VAL A 98 5.15 5.97 -3.37
C VAL A 98 6.04 6.81 -4.28
N GLU A 99 7.08 7.41 -3.71
CA GLU A 99 8.11 8.09 -4.47
C GLU A 99 9.46 7.53 -4.12
N ILE A 100 10.32 7.42 -5.13
CA ILE A 100 11.72 7.07 -4.92
C ILE A 100 12.53 8.28 -5.29
N LYS A 101 13.29 8.80 -4.33
CA LYS A 101 14.05 10.02 -4.51
C LYS A 101 15.42 9.81 -3.88
N ASP A 102 16.48 10.04 -4.68
CA ASP A 102 17.85 9.79 -4.23
C ASP A 102 17.98 8.38 -3.65
N GLU A 103 17.36 7.42 -4.31
CA GLU A 103 17.34 6.00 -3.94
C GLU A 103 16.49 5.67 -2.72
N ALA A 104 16.06 6.65 -1.96
CA ALA A 104 15.23 6.41 -0.78
C ALA A 104 13.76 6.24 -1.18
N VAL A 105 13.05 5.41 -0.45
CA VAL A 105 11.65 5.09 -0.72
C VAL A 105 10.78 5.83 0.27
N TYR A 106 9.81 6.56 -0.24
CA TYR A 106 8.90 7.37 0.58
C TYR A 106 7.46 6.97 0.29
N VAL A 107 6.65 6.97 1.34
CA VAL A 107 5.20 6.74 1.23
C VAL A 107 4.51 8.03 1.65
N GLY A 108 3.60 8.52 0.81
CA GLY A 108 2.87 9.74 1.10
C GLY A 108 1.55 9.43 1.78
N MET A 109 1.35 9.98 2.96
CA MET A 109 0.09 9.83 3.67
C MET A 109 -0.56 11.19 3.82
N GLU A 110 -1.88 11.21 3.71
CA GLU A 110 -2.59 12.46 3.85
C GLU A 110 -2.39 13.02 5.23
N GLU A 111 -2.35 14.35 5.30
CA GLU A 111 -2.16 15.02 6.56
C GLU A 111 -3.47 14.98 7.32
N SER A 112 -3.64 13.94 8.15
CA SER A 112 -4.88 13.76 8.87
C SER A 112 -5.03 14.76 10.00
N GLY A 113 -3.93 15.40 10.37
CA GLY A 113 -4.00 16.40 11.42
C GLY A 113 -4.52 17.74 10.98
N GLY A 114 -4.67 17.97 9.69
CA GLY A 114 -5.02 19.27 9.20
C GLY A 114 -6.19 19.89 9.91
N LEU A 115 -7.20 20.31 9.18
CA LEU A 115 -8.28 21.07 9.76
C LEU A 115 -9.03 20.29 10.83
N PHE A 116 -9.18 19.00 10.67
CA PHE A 116 -10.00 18.22 11.56
C PHE A 116 -9.23 17.35 12.52
N GLY A 117 -7.94 17.38 12.49
CA GLY A 117 -7.13 16.55 13.37
C GLY A 117 -7.39 16.82 14.83
N TRP A 118 -7.63 18.09 15.17
CA TRP A 118 -7.85 18.50 16.54
C TRP A 118 -9.22 18.09 17.08
N LEU A 119 -10.10 17.64 16.23
CA LEU A 119 -11.41 17.18 16.69
C LEU A 119 -11.40 15.75 17.21
N LYS A 120 -10.30 15.08 17.10
CA LYS A 120 -10.23 13.68 17.55
C LYS A 120 -10.02 13.56 19.03
#